data_198554747782ca6ff2e57eef6e5da5a2
#
_entry.id   198554747782ca6ff2e57eef6e5da5a2
#
_cell.length_a   1.000
_cell.length_b   1.000
_cell.length_c   1.000
_cell.angle_alpha   90.00
_cell.angle_beta   90.00
_cell.angle_gamma   90.00
#
_symmetry.space_group_name_H-M   'P 1'
#
loop_
_entity.id
_entity.type
_entity.pdbx_description
1 polymer ?
#
loop_
_entity_poly.entity_id
_entity_poly.type
_entity_poly.pdbx_seq_one_letter_code
_entity_poly.pdbx_strand_id
1 'polypeptide(L)'
;MTSRNVTLQVNRGSHGETRVIEAEMPPLAAGQVRFRIERIALTANTVTYATTGDTLGYWDFFPTGVPGWGCVPAMGWAEVAESRHPEVATGGRYYGWYPMARYVDMTVTPTTDGLRDEGPHRAAHAPVYRAYTATTRDTLYQAGTDAEDRHALLRGLFLTGWLAEDYFADNDWFGARRVLVLSASSKTAIGFAYCADARAGIEVIGVTSSRNHAFTHALGCYDEVVTYDDVAAIPPGTPIVSIDMAGNGPVLASVHAHFGDQLQHSMAIGRSHHEAPSRVSGMPGPKPVFFFAPTQVKKRVQDWGPRGYQERVVKALSGFVAWSSEWLHVRQSRGAVAAKATWSEVHAGRVAPEIGHMVSLWD
;
A
#
# COMPACT_ATOMS: atom_id res chain seq x y z
N MET A 1 -28.75 -24.81 1.34
CA MET A 1 -28.84 -23.45 1.92
C MET A 1 -28.06 -22.53 0.99
N THR A 2 -28.72 -21.54 0.39
CA THR A 2 -28.05 -20.52 -0.43
C THR A 2 -27.08 -19.76 0.47
N SER A 3 -25.79 -19.80 0.16
CA SER A 3 -24.77 -19.08 0.91
C SER A 3 -24.98 -17.57 0.72
N ARG A 4 -25.01 -16.80 1.80
CA ARG A 4 -25.14 -15.35 1.75
C ARG A 4 -23.75 -14.69 1.78
N ASN A 5 -23.55 -13.71 0.93
CA ASN A 5 -22.38 -12.86 0.98
C ASN A 5 -22.61 -11.70 1.94
N VAL A 6 -21.60 -11.39 2.75
CA VAL A 6 -21.55 -10.21 3.61
C VAL A 6 -20.50 -9.27 3.06
N THR A 7 -20.88 -8.02 2.81
CA THR A 7 -19.99 -7.02 2.22
C THR A 7 -20.05 -5.73 3.03
N LEU A 8 -18.89 -5.17 3.39
CA LEU A 8 -18.77 -3.82 3.93
C LEU A 8 -18.59 -2.83 2.77
N GLN A 9 -19.54 -1.94 2.60
CA GLN A 9 -19.52 -0.87 1.60
C GLN A 9 -19.23 0.47 2.25
N VAL A 10 -18.53 1.33 1.52
CA VAL A 10 -18.13 2.68 1.91
C VAL A 10 -18.89 3.69 1.07
N ASN A 11 -19.39 4.76 1.67
CA ASN A 11 -20.02 5.87 0.96
C ASN A 11 -18.93 6.67 0.21
N ARG A 12 -19.08 6.80 -1.12
CA ARG A 12 -18.11 7.47 -1.99
C ARG A 12 -18.02 8.98 -1.77
N GLY A 13 -19.08 9.59 -1.23
CA GLY A 13 -19.11 11.01 -0.87
C GLY A 13 -18.71 11.30 0.58
N SER A 14 -18.72 10.27 1.45
CA SER A 14 -18.38 10.39 2.88
C SER A 14 -17.72 9.09 3.35
N HIS A 15 -16.41 8.98 3.14
CA HIS A 15 -15.66 7.72 3.31
C HIS A 15 -15.67 7.17 4.76
N GLY A 16 -16.01 7.99 5.75
CA GLY A 16 -16.25 7.53 7.13
C GLY A 16 -17.57 6.78 7.30
N GLU A 17 -18.52 6.99 6.39
CA GLU A 17 -19.82 6.32 6.42
C GLU A 17 -19.74 4.95 5.74
N THR A 18 -20.16 3.91 6.46
CA THR A 18 -20.14 2.53 5.98
C THR A 18 -21.43 1.81 6.26
N ARG A 19 -21.74 0.81 5.45
CA ARG A 19 -22.86 -0.11 5.67
C ARG A 19 -22.46 -1.55 5.41
N VAL A 20 -23.11 -2.47 6.10
CA VAL A 20 -22.99 -3.91 5.87
C VAL A 20 -24.19 -4.36 5.04
N ILE A 21 -23.91 -5.06 3.95
CA ILE A 21 -24.92 -5.64 3.06
C ILE A 21 -24.83 -7.14 3.13
N GLU A 22 -25.94 -7.80 3.32
CA GLU A 22 -26.09 -9.24 3.19
C GLU A 22 -26.96 -9.54 1.96
N ALA A 23 -26.43 -10.32 1.02
CA ALA A 23 -27.13 -10.67 -0.20
C ALA A 23 -26.95 -12.16 -0.52
N GLU A 24 -27.96 -12.76 -1.15
CA GLU A 24 -27.81 -14.10 -1.73
C GLU A 24 -26.79 -14.06 -2.87
N MET A 25 -26.01 -15.13 -2.96
CA MET A 25 -25.03 -15.24 -4.04
C MET A 25 -25.69 -15.87 -5.27
N PRO A 26 -25.57 -15.23 -6.44
CA PRO A 26 -26.05 -15.84 -7.67
C PRO A 26 -25.24 -17.08 -8.02
N PRO A 27 -25.75 -18.01 -8.82
CA PRO A 27 -24.95 -19.08 -9.42
C PRO A 27 -23.81 -18.48 -10.25
N LEU A 28 -22.63 -19.10 -10.19
CA LEU A 28 -21.51 -18.70 -11.05
C LEU A 28 -21.85 -18.83 -12.53
N ALA A 29 -21.44 -17.87 -13.34
CA ALA A 29 -21.45 -18.00 -14.78
C ALA A 29 -20.30 -18.88 -15.28
N ALA A 30 -20.38 -19.37 -16.52
CA ALA A 30 -19.29 -20.11 -17.15
C ALA A 30 -18.02 -19.26 -17.22
N GLY A 31 -16.86 -19.84 -16.89
CA GLY A 31 -15.57 -19.16 -16.85
C GLY A 31 -15.32 -18.32 -15.58
N GLN A 32 -16.25 -18.30 -14.64
CA GLN A 32 -16.07 -17.62 -13.36
C GLN A 32 -15.56 -18.56 -12.25
N VAL A 33 -14.89 -17.94 -11.29
CA VAL A 33 -14.50 -18.54 -10.01
C VAL A 33 -15.04 -17.70 -8.87
N ARG A 34 -15.41 -18.35 -7.76
CA ARG A 34 -15.81 -17.72 -6.51
C ARG A 34 -14.69 -17.85 -5.51
N PHE A 35 -14.13 -16.73 -5.10
CA PHE A 35 -13.18 -16.69 -4.02
C PHE A 35 -13.90 -16.53 -2.67
N ARG A 36 -13.53 -17.36 -1.71
CA ARG A 36 -13.79 -17.17 -0.29
C ARG A 36 -12.65 -16.35 0.29
N ILE A 37 -12.93 -15.10 0.62
CA ILE A 37 -11.91 -14.19 1.17
C ILE A 37 -11.66 -14.59 2.62
N GLU A 38 -10.43 -14.92 2.95
CA GLU A 38 -10.04 -15.29 4.30
C GLU A 38 -9.84 -14.07 5.17
N ARG A 39 -8.99 -13.15 4.73
CA ARG A 39 -8.67 -11.90 5.40
C ARG A 39 -7.96 -10.91 4.48
N ILE A 40 -8.07 -9.64 4.79
CA ILE A 40 -7.49 -8.52 4.06
C ILE A 40 -6.77 -7.57 5.01
N ALA A 41 -5.77 -6.85 4.50
CA ALA A 41 -5.02 -5.83 5.22
C ALA A 41 -5.70 -4.46 5.11
N LEU A 42 -6.03 -3.83 6.24
CA LEU A 42 -6.47 -2.43 6.28
C LEU A 42 -5.35 -1.53 6.78
N THR A 43 -4.97 -0.57 5.95
CA THR A 43 -3.90 0.40 6.22
C THR A 43 -4.36 1.80 5.85
N ALA A 44 -3.60 2.83 6.21
CA ALA A 44 -3.85 4.20 5.74
C ALA A 44 -3.90 4.27 4.19
N ASN A 45 -3.15 3.41 3.49
CA ASN A 45 -3.19 3.32 2.04
C ASN A 45 -4.56 2.83 1.50
N THR A 46 -5.28 2.01 2.27
CA THR A 46 -6.65 1.59 1.91
C THR A 46 -7.61 2.80 1.91
N VAL A 47 -7.40 3.76 2.81
CA VAL A 47 -8.15 5.04 2.79
C VAL A 47 -7.80 5.86 1.55
N THR A 48 -6.53 5.86 1.13
CA THR A 48 -6.11 6.53 -0.11
C THR A 48 -6.85 5.95 -1.32
N TYR A 49 -7.10 4.64 -1.37
CA TYR A 49 -7.89 4.03 -2.46
C TYR A 49 -9.34 4.53 -2.47
N ALA A 50 -9.93 4.78 -1.31
CA ALA A 50 -11.26 5.39 -1.24
C ALA A 50 -11.25 6.84 -1.72
N THR A 51 -10.31 7.66 -1.22
CA THR A 51 -10.25 9.11 -1.53
C THR A 51 -9.85 9.42 -2.96
N THR A 52 -9.10 8.54 -3.60
CA THR A 52 -8.67 8.68 -5.01
C THR A 52 -9.46 7.75 -5.95
N GLY A 53 -10.50 7.11 -5.43
CA GLY A 53 -11.23 6.07 -6.11
C GLY A 53 -11.87 6.51 -7.43
N ASP A 54 -12.39 7.73 -7.50
CA ASP A 54 -12.96 8.30 -8.73
C ASP A 54 -11.87 8.75 -9.73
N THR A 55 -10.72 9.24 -9.21
CA THR A 55 -9.64 9.77 -10.07
C THR A 55 -8.76 8.66 -10.63
N LEU A 56 -8.51 7.60 -9.85
CA LEU A 56 -7.60 6.48 -10.20
C LEU A 56 -8.33 5.17 -10.48
N GLY A 57 -9.68 5.17 -10.48
CA GLY A 57 -10.50 4.03 -10.83
C GLY A 57 -10.58 2.92 -9.75
N TYR A 58 -10.21 3.19 -8.49
CA TYR A 58 -10.24 2.13 -7.47
C TYR A 58 -11.66 1.66 -7.12
N TRP A 59 -12.69 2.50 -7.31
CA TRP A 59 -14.09 2.08 -7.14
C TRP A 59 -14.54 1.06 -8.18
N ASP A 60 -13.86 0.99 -9.33
CA ASP A 60 -14.19 0.06 -10.40
C ASP A 60 -13.56 -1.33 -10.18
N PHE A 61 -12.76 -1.51 -9.10
CA PHE A 61 -12.21 -2.83 -8.78
C PHE A 61 -13.33 -3.82 -8.45
N PHE A 62 -14.30 -3.40 -7.67
CA PHE A 62 -15.42 -4.23 -7.22
C PHE A 62 -16.70 -3.38 -7.20
N PRO A 63 -17.32 -3.15 -8.36
CA PRO A 63 -18.49 -2.28 -8.48
C PRO A 63 -19.68 -2.88 -7.72
N THR A 64 -20.36 -2.04 -6.94
CA THR A 64 -21.53 -2.47 -6.16
C THR A 64 -22.83 -2.46 -6.96
N GLY A 65 -22.84 -1.78 -8.10
CA GLY A 65 -24.07 -1.47 -8.85
C GLY A 65 -25.00 -0.47 -8.17
N VAL A 66 -24.63 0.06 -6.99
CA VAL A 66 -25.45 1.00 -6.23
C VAL A 66 -24.79 2.39 -6.25
N PRO A 67 -25.47 3.42 -6.79
CA PRO A 67 -24.94 4.78 -6.82
C PRO A 67 -24.53 5.27 -5.42
N GLY A 68 -23.40 5.96 -5.34
CA GLY A 68 -22.86 6.53 -4.11
C GLY A 68 -22.21 5.54 -3.13
N TRP A 69 -22.19 4.23 -3.43
CA TRP A 69 -21.58 3.21 -2.60
C TRP A 69 -20.53 2.42 -3.36
N GLY A 70 -19.41 2.10 -2.71
CA GLY A 70 -18.30 1.36 -3.30
C GLY A 70 -17.72 0.30 -2.37
N CYS A 71 -16.99 -0.65 -2.96
CA CYS A 71 -16.13 -1.57 -2.23
C CYS A 71 -14.68 -1.11 -2.39
N VAL A 72 -14.04 -0.73 -1.30
CA VAL A 72 -12.62 -0.37 -1.32
C VAL A 72 -11.79 -1.63 -1.48
N PRO A 73 -10.86 -1.69 -2.45
CA PRO A 73 -9.96 -2.82 -2.60
C PRO A 73 -8.92 -2.86 -1.50
N ALA A 74 -8.58 -4.07 -1.05
CA ALA A 74 -7.50 -4.30 -0.09
C ALA A 74 -6.70 -5.55 -0.47
N MET A 75 -5.42 -5.58 -0.14
CA MET A 75 -4.58 -6.75 -0.35
C MET A 75 -4.86 -7.82 0.70
N GLY A 76 -4.87 -9.08 0.30
CA GLY A 76 -5.17 -10.16 1.22
C GLY A 76 -5.11 -11.54 0.60
N TRP A 77 -5.76 -12.47 1.27
CA TRP A 77 -5.75 -13.90 0.97
C TRP A 77 -7.16 -14.42 0.75
N ALA A 78 -7.31 -15.22 -0.28
CA ALA A 78 -8.55 -15.93 -0.54
C ALA A 78 -8.29 -17.31 -1.17
N GLU A 79 -9.27 -18.20 -1.01
CA GLU A 79 -9.30 -19.53 -1.57
C GLU A 79 -10.41 -19.63 -2.64
N VAL A 80 -10.18 -20.38 -3.71
CA VAL A 80 -11.22 -20.70 -4.69
C VAL A 80 -12.21 -21.70 -4.06
N ALA A 81 -13.36 -21.20 -3.64
CA ALA A 81 -14.41 -22.02 -3.02
C ALA A 81 -15.30 -22.74 -4.05
N GLU A 82 -15.54 -22.12 -5.21
CA GLU A 82 -16.34 -22.66 -6.30
C GLU A 82 -15.74 -22.25 -7.65
N SER A 83 -15.75 -23.13 -8.64
CA SER A 83 -15.22 -22.84 -9.97
C SER A 83 -16.14 -23.39 -11.07
N ARG A 84 -16.39 -22.54 -12.06
CA ARG A 84 -16.94 -22.92 -13.37
C ARG A 84 -15.96 -22.62 -14.50
N HIS A 85 -14.68 -22.45 -14.16
CA HIS A 85 -13.59 -22.31 -15.12
C HIS A 85 -12.96 -23.69 -15.40
N PRO A 86 -12.72 -24.07 -16.68
CA PRO A 86 -12.24 -25.42 -17.01
C PRO A 86 -10.85 -25.76 -16.48
N GLU A 87 -10.00 -24.74 -16.27
CA GLU A 87 -8.59 -24.91 -15.86
C GLU A 87 -8.30 -24.45 -14.43
N VAL A 88 -9.30 -23.99 -13.68
CA VAL A 88 -9.12 -23.51 -12.31
C VAL A 88 -9.89 -24.41 -11.35
N ALA A 89 -9.17 -25.20 -10.56
CA ALA A 89 -9.75 -26.06 -9.54
C ALA A 89 -10.07 -25.28 -8.25
N THR A 90 -11.00 -25.81 -7.44
CA THR A 90 -11.24 -25.36 -6.07
C THR A 90 -10.08 -25.66 -5.14
N GLY A 91 -9.98 -24.95 -4.01
CA GLY A 91 -8.94 -25.15 -2.97
C GLY A 91 -7.63 -24.39 -3.22
N GLY A 92 -7.42 -23.79 -4.41
CA GLY A 92 -6.25 -22.95 -4.65
C GLY A 92 -6.32 -21.65 -3.83
N ARG A 93 -5.22 -21.27 -3.16
CA ARG A 93 -5.10 -20.04 -2.37
C ARG A 93 -4.27 -19.00 -3.11
N TYR A 94 -4.72 -17.75 -3.06
CA TYR A 94 -4.13 -16.66 -3.82
C TYR A 94 -3.97 -15.41 -2.97
N TYR A 95 -2.84 -14.71 -3.16
CA TYR A 95 -2.61 -13.36 -2.74
C TYR A 95 -3.08 -12.40 -3.83
N GLY A 96 -3.83 -11.37 -3.48
CA GLY A 96 -4.32 -10.40 -4.46
C GLY A 96 -5.16 -9.30 -3.83
N TRP A 97 -5.91 -8.61 -4.71
CA TRP A 97 -6.80 -7.52 -4.34
C TRP A 97 -8.21 -8.04 -4.14
N TYR A 98 -8.80 -7.78 -2.98
CA TYR A 98 -10.12 -8.25 -2.62
C TYR A 98 -10.99 -7.13 -2.05
N PRO A 99 -12.32 -7.19 -2.20
CA PRO A 99 -13.24 -6.31 -1.49
C PRO A 99 -13.31 -6.69 -0.01
N MET A 100 -13.80 -5.79 0.84
CA MET A 100 -14.19 -6.12 2.20
C MET A 100 -15.50 -6.95 2.18
N ALA A 101 -15.40 -8.23 1.83
CA ALA A 101 -16.51 -9.15 1.66
C ALA A 101 -16.12 -10.56 2.09
N ARG A 102 -17.13 -11.45 2.27
CA ARG A 102 -16.88 -12.90 2.47
C ARG A 102 -16.52 -13.59 1.18
N TYR A 103 -17.14 -13.19 0.06
CA TYR A 103 -16.92 -13.78 -1.26
C TYR A 103 -16.82 -12.72 -2.34
N VAL A 104 -16.14 -13.09 -3.42
CA VAL A 104 -16.15 -12.33 -4.67
C VAL A 104 -16.11 -13.29 -5.86
N ASP A 105 -16.94 -13.03 -6.86
CA ASP A 105 -16.96 -13.78 -8.12
C ASP A 105 -16.12 -13.03 -9.16
N MET A 106 -15.23 -13.72 -9.84
CA MET A 106 -14.35 -13.15 -10.85
C MET A 106 -14.32 -13.97 -12.11
N THR A 107 -14.27 -13.32 -13.26
CA THR A 107 -13.89 -13.93 -14.53
C THR A 107 -12.37 -13.89 -14.61
N VAL A 108 -11.73 -15.04 -14.71
CA VAL A 108 -10.27 -15.12 -14.62
C VAL A 108 -9.64 -15.82 -15.81
N THR A 109 -8.36 -15.57 -16.05
CA THR A 109 -7.49 -16.35 -16.94
C THR A 109 -6.29 -16.84 -16.16
N PRO A 110 -5.91 -18.13 -16.26
CA PRO A 110 -4.68 -18.65 -15.69
C PRO A 110 -3.43 -17.95 -16.26
N THR A 111 -2.46 -17.73 -15.40
CA THR A 111 -1.14 -17.19 -15.74
C THR A 111 -0.05 -18.09 -15.19
N THR A 112 1.22 -17.80 -15.51
CA THR A 112 2.36 -18.55 -14.98
C THR A 112 2.38 -18.57 -13.46
N ASP A 113 2.03 -17.43 -12.81
CA ASP A 113 2.16 -17.27 -11.36
C ASP A 113 0.83 -17.41 -10.62
N GLY A 114 -0.28 -17.57 -11.35
CA GLY A 114 -1.60 -17.68 -10.72
C GLY A 114 -2.75 -17.35 -11.65
N LEU A 115 -3.49 -16.29 -11.37
CA LEU A 115 -4.67 -15.87 -12.13
C LEU A 115 -4.62 -14.39 -12.45
N ARG A 116 -5.28 -13.97 -13.53
CA ARG A 116 -5.54 -12.58 -13.88
C ARG A 116 -7.06 -12.37 -13.97
N ASP A 117 -7.56 -11.33 -13.32
CA ASP A 117 -8.95 -10.89 -13.44
C ASP A 117 -9.20 -10.26 -14.82
N GLU A 118 -10.16 -10.81 -15.55
CA GLU A 118 -10.57 -10.37 -16.90
C GLU A 118 -11.95 -9.70 -16.89
N GLY A 119 -12.47 -9.35 -15.72
CA GLY A 119 -13.70 -8.59 -15.64
C GLY A 119 -13.64 -7.30 -16.48
N PRO A 120 -14.68 -6.98 -17.30
CA PRO A 120 -14.65 -5.79 -18.17
C PRO A 120 -14.38 -4.49 -17.41
N HIS A 121 -14.86 -4.38 -16.18
CA HIS A 121 -14.63 -3.26 -15.27
C HIS A 121 -13.17 -3.13 -14.81
N ARG A 122 -12.35 -4.18 -15.04
CA ARG A 122 -10.92 -4.21 -14.70
C ARG A 122 -10.01 -3.91 -15.89
N ALA A 123 -10.55 -3.84 -17.10
CA ALA A 123 -9.75 -3.76 -18.33
C ALA A 123 -8.79 -2.56 -18.40
N ALA A 124 -9.20 -1.43 -17.82
CA ALA A 124 -8.38 -0.19 -17.78
C ALA A 124 -7.29 -0.21 -16.69
N HIS A 125 -7.34 -1.14 -15.73
CA HIS A 125 -6.37 -1.18 -14.64
C HIS A 125 -5.03 -1.79 -15.06
N ALA A 126 -3.95 -1.29 -14.47
CA ALA A 126 -2.62 -1.85 -14.68
C ALA A 126 -2.57 -3.35 -14.31
N PRO A 127 -1.76 -4.17 -15.02
CA PRO A 127 -1.70 -5.62 -14.80
C PRO A 127 -1.47 -6.05 -13.36
N VAL A 128 -0.67 -5.28 -12.59
CA VAL A 128 -0.38 -5.56 -11.17
C VAL A 128 -1.63 -5.52 -10.28
N TYR A 129 -2.65 -4.73 -10.64
CA TYR A 129 -3.92 -4.65 -9.91
C TYR A 129 -4.90 -5.78 -10.26
N ARG A 130 -4.63 -6.51 -11.34
CA ARG A 130 -5.46 -7.61 -11.85
C ARG A 130 -4.86 -9.00 -11.54
N ALA A 131 -3.64 -9.03 -11.01
CA ALA A 131 -2.90 -10.26 -10.74
C ALA A 131 -3.26 -10.84 -9.36
N TYR A 132 -3.46 -12.17 -9.33
CA TYR A 132 -3.69 -12.98 -8.15
C TYR A 132 -2.64 -14.09 -8.14
N THR A 133 -1.67 -13.99 -7.23
CA THR A 133 -0.52 -14.91 -7.19
C THR A 133 -0.86 -16.15 -6.36
N ALA A 134 -0.71 -17.32 -6.94
CA ALA A 134 -0.94 -18.58 -6.23
C ALA A 134 0.13 -18.80 -5.15
N THR A 135 -0.25 -19.17 -3.94
CA THR A 135 0.69 -19.43 -2.84
C THR A 135 1.75 -20.48 -3.18
N THR A 136 1.40 -21.44 -4.03
CA THR A 136 2.30 -22.50 -4.51
C THR A 136 3.31 -22.06 -5.54
N ARG A 137 3.17 -20.85 -6.10
CA ARG A 137 4.04 -20.27 -7.14
C ARG A 137 4.66 -18.94 -6.74
N ASP A 138 4.24 -18.36 -5.63
CA ASP A 138 4.78 -17.10 -5.12
C ASP A 138 6.08 -17.34 -4.37
N THR A 139 7.18 -16.90 -4.95
CA THR A 139 8.52 -17.00 -4.33
C THR A 139 8.67 -16.15 -3.07
N LEU A 140 7.73 -15.23 -2.83
CA LEU A 140 7.66 -14.38 -1.63
C LEU A 140 6.78 -15.00 -0.54
N TYR A 141 6.03 -16.06 -0.85
CA TYR A 141 5.11 -16.66 0.09
C TYR A 141 5.86 -17.40 1.21
N GLN A 142 5.46 -17.13 2.43
CA GLN A 142 5.87 -17.85 3.62
C GLN A 142 4.61 -18.34 4.35
N ALA A 143 4.55 -19.63 4.62
CA ALA A 143 3.42 -20.23 5.30
C ALA A 143 3.37 -19.82 6.78
N GLY A 144 2.16 -19.70 7.31
CA GLY A 144 1.88 -19.32 8.69
C GLY A 144 1.18 -17.99 8.81
N THR A 145 0.23 -17.93 9.74
CA THR A 145 -0.68 -16.77 9.83
C THR A 145 0.07 -15.44 10.02
N ASP A 146 1.07 -15.39 10.90
CA ASP A 146 1.83 -14.16 11.13
C ASP A 146 2.64 -13.72 9.89
N ALA A 147 3.29 -14.65 9.21
CA ALA A 147 4.04 -14.37 7.99
C ALA A 147 3.13 -13.89 6.86
N GLU A 148 1.99 -14.54 6.65
CA GLU A 148 0.99 -14.15 5.67
C GLU A 148 0.40 -12.77 5.96
N ASP A 149 0.11 -12.47 7.22
CA ASP A 149 -0.45 -11.19 7.63
C ASP A 149 0.54 -10.04 7.41
N ARG A 150 1.80 -10.22 7.82
CA ARG A 150 2.87 -9.25 7.54
C ARG A 150 3.07 -9.06 6.05
N HIS A 151 3.03 -10.14 5.28
CA HIS A 151 3.11 -10.07 3.83
C HIS A 151 1.96 -9.24 3.24
N ALA A 152 0.71 -9.48 3.64
CA ALA A 152 -0.43 -8.72 3.14
C ALA A 152 -0.37 -7.23 3.53
N LEU A 153 0.10 -6.93 4.76
CA LEU A 153 0.26 -5.56 5.25
C LEU A 153 1.41 -4.79 4.61
N LEU A 154 2.49 -5.47 4.24
CA LEU A 154 3.77 -4.80 3.93
C LEU A 154 4.18 -4.89 2.46
N ARG A 155 3.85 -5.98 1.74
CA ARG A 155 4.38 -6.22 0.38
C ARG A 155 4.25 -5.02 -0.55
N GLY A 156 3.05 -4.50 -0.73
CA GLY A 156 2.80 -3.39 -1.65
C GLY A 156 3.45 -2.08 -1.18
N LEU A 157 3.39 -1.82 0.13
CA LEU A 157 3.94 -0.60 0.72
C LEU A 157 5.46 -0.59 0.69
N PHE A 158 6.08 -1.71 1.08
CA PHE A 158 7.52 -1.89 1.03
C PHE A 158 8.06 -1.79 -0.40
N LEU A 159 7.45 -2.50 -1.36
CA LEU A 159 7.90 -2.45 -2.76
C LEU A 159 7.86 -1.03 -3.34
N THR A 160 6.87 -0.23 -2.94
CA THR A 160 6.82 1.18 -3.34
C THR A 160 7.99 1.97 -2.75
N GLY A 161 8.28 1.81 -1.46
CA GLY A 161 9.43 2.45 -0.79
C GLY A 161 10.77 1.99 -1.36
N TRP A 162 10.95 0.69 -1.57
CA TRP A 162 12.15 0.09 -2.15
C TRP A 162 12.43 0.59 -3.57
N LEU A 163 11.40 0.66 -4.43
CA LEU A 163 11.54 1.19 -5.79
C LEU A 163 11.81 2.69 -5.81
N ALA A 164 11.28 3.44 -4.85
CA ALA A 164 11.57 4.86 -4.72
C ALA A 164 13.02 5.09 -4.27
N GLU A 165 13.52 4.29 -3.33
CA GLU A 165 14.92 4.31 -2.91
C GLU A 165 15.84 3.95 -4.08
N ASP A 166 15.51 2.88 -4.81
CA ASP A 166 16.23 2.47 -6.00
C ASP A 166 16.29 3.58 -7.08
N TYR A 167 15.19 4.33 -7.23
CA TYR A 167 15.16 5.49 -8.13
C TYR A 167 16.14 6.59 -7.70
N PHE A 168 16.21 6.92 -6.40
CA PHE A 168 17.19 7.87 -5.91
C PHE A 168 18.62 7.38 -6.13
N ALA A 169 18.89 6.12 -5.81
CA ALA A 169 20.20 5.50 -6.01
C ALA A 169 20.61 5.47 -7.50
N ASP A 170 19.67 5.18 -8.40
CA ASP A 170 19.87 5.16 -9.85
C ASP A 170 20.23 6.54 -10.43
N ASN A 171 19.82 7.62 -9.74
CA ASN A 171 20.13 9.01 -10.09
C ASN A 171 21.23 9.64 -9.21
N ASP A 172 22.07 8.82 -8.56
CA ASP A 172 23.12 9.27 -7.62
C ASP A 172 22.59 10.31 -6.60
N TRP A 173 21.35 10.05 -6.10
CA TRP A 173 20.68 10.92 -5.14
C TRP A 173 20.63 12.40 -5.58
N PHE A 174 20.69 12.68 -6.88
CA PHE A 174 20.76 14.02 -7.48
C PHE A 174 21.93 14.85 -6.93
N GLY A 175 23.05 14.20 -6.57
CA GLY A 175 24.21 14.82 -5.96
C GLY A 175 24.09 15.13 -4.47
N ALA A 176 22.95 14.85 -3.84
CA ALA A 176 22.75 14.97 -2.40
C ALA A 176 23.30 13.75 -1.63
N ARG A 177 23.54 13.96 -0.34
CA ARG A 177 23.89 12.88 0.61
C ARG A 177 22.95 12.86 1.82
N ARG A 178 21.89 13.64 1.77
CA ARG A 178 20.85 13.75 2.79
C ARG A 178 19.50 13.55 2.15
N VAL A 179 18.61 12.80 2.81
CA VAL A 179 17.23 12.60 2.34
C VAL A 179 16.23 12.89 3.47
N LEU A 180 15.27 13.79 3.21
CA LEU A 180 14.12 13.99 4.07
C LEU A 180 12.99 13.04 3.70
N VAL A 181 12.58 12.21 4.63
CA VAL A 181 11.47 11.29 4.48
C VAL A 181 10.26 11.82 5.24
N LEU A 182 9.31 12.42 4.51
CA LEU A 182 8.10 12.98 5.12
C LEU A 182 7.09 11.89 5.43
N SER A 183 6.35 12.05 6.53
CA SER A 183 5.46 11.01 7.10
C SER A 183 6.23 9.74 7.45
N ALA A 184 7.37 9.92 8.09
CA ALA A 184 8.37 8.90 8.39
C ALA A 184 7.83 7.68 9.18
N SER A 185 6.72 7.82 9.91
CA SER A 185 6.04 6.73 10.60
C SER A 185 5.14 5.86 9.70
N SER A 186 4.96 6.21 8.42
CA SER A 186 4.17 5.39 7.51
C SER A 186 4.95 4.15 7.05
N LYS A 187 4.26 3.02 6.86
CA LYS A 187 4.89 1.76 6.46
C LYS A 187 5.68 1.86 5.14
N THR A 188 5.25 2.71 4.21
CA THR A 188 5.99 2.97 2.96
C THR A 188 7.27 3.75 3.23
N ALA A 189 7.21 4.77 4.11
CA ALA A 189 8.38 5.54 4.53
C ALA A 189 9.39 4.67 5.27
N ILE A 190 8.92 3.83 6.19
CA ILE A 190 9.77 2.87 6.91
C ILE A 190 10.46 1.91 5.93
N GLY A 191 9.74 1.42 4.92
CA GLY A 191 10.33 0.57 3.87
C GLY A 191 11.39 1.29 3.04
N PHE A 192 11.18 2.57 2.73
CA PHE A 192 12.18 3.41 2.05
C PHE A 192 13.41 3.63 2.95
N ALA A 193 13.20 4.04 4.21
CA ALA A 193 14.28 4.34 5.15
C ALA A 193 15.13 3.10 5.45
N TYR A 194 14.51 1.94 5.68
CA TYR A 194 15.19 0.65 5.84
C TYR A 194 16.17 0.34 4.68
N CYS A 195 15.81 0.71 3.46
CA CYS A 195 16.67 0.50 2.29
C CYS A 195 17.75 1.59 2.18
N ALA A 196 17.41 2.84 2.49
CA ALA A 196 18.31 3.99 2.39
C ALA A 196 19.39 3.95 3.47
N ASP A 197 19.07 3.54 4.70
CA ASP A 197 20.01 3.35 5.81
C ASP A 197 21.13 2.33 5.46
N ALA A 198 20.83 1.33 4.63
CA ALA A 198 21.83 0.39 4.13
C ALA A 198 22.81 1.01 3.10
N ARG A 199 22.62 2.27 2.69
CA ARG A 199 23.47 2.96 1.70
C ARG A 199 24.56 3.76 2.39
N ALA A 200 25.81 3.38 2.16
CA ALA A 200 26.94 4.13 2.71
C ALA A 200 26.94 5.60 2.26
N GLY A 201 27.03 6.53 3.22
CA GLY A 201 27.16 7.95 2.96
C GLY A 201 25.85 8.67 2.61
N ILE A 202 24.69 8.04 2.85
CA ILE A 202 23.40 8.70 2.80
C ILE A 202 22.88 8.89 4.23
N GLU A 203 22.58 10.11 4.61
CA GLU A 203 21.95 10.49 5.88
C GLU A 203 20.42 10.51 5.70
N VAL A 204 19.71 9.72 6.49
CA VAL A 204 18.25 9.55 6.40
C VAL A 204 17.56 10.30 7.54
N ILE A 205 16.86 11.38 7.21
CA ILE A 205 16.17 12.23 8.19
C ILE A 205 14.67 11.98 8.11
N GLY A 206 14.10 11.45 9.19
CA GLY A 206 12.67 11.21 9.29
C GLY A 206 11.90 12.44 9.78
N VAL A 207 10.86 12.86 9.07
CA VAL A 207 9.98 13.96 9.47
C VAL A 207 8.59 13.41 9.76
N THR A 208 8.11 13.55 10.99
CA THR A 208 6.85 12.94 11.45
C THR A 208 6.07 13.84 12.41
N SER A 209 4.91 13.40 12.88
CA SER A 209 4.16 14.12 13.92
C SER A 209 4.79 13.91 15.30
N SER A 210 4.61 14.86 16.22
CA SER A 210 5.07 14.73 17.62
C SER A 210 4.57 13.44 18.27
N ARG A 211 3.33 13.02 17.96
CA ARG A 211 2.73 11.76 18.45
C ARG A 211 3.53 10.52 18.04
N ASN A 212 4.09 10.52 16.84
CA ASN A 212 4.77 9.36 16.28
C ASN A 212 6.29 9.44 16.39
N HIS A 213 6.83 10.54 16.94
CA HIS A 213 8.27 10.78 17.00
C HIS A 213 9.02 9.66 17.72
N ALA A 214 8.61 9.30 18.94
CA ALA A 214 9.27 8.26 19.73
C ALA A 214 9.30 6.90 19.03
N PHE A 215 8.17 6.49 18.39
CA PHE A 215 8.11 5.27 17.59
C PHE A 215 9.08 5.34 16.41
N THR A 216 9.05 6.44 15.65
CA THR A 216 9.88 6.58 14.45
C THR A 216 11.37 6.55 14.78
N HIS A 217 11.77 7.22 15.88
CA HIS A 217 13.15 7.20 16.38
C HIS A 217 13.58 5.80 16.82
N ALA A 218 12.69 5.06 17.51
CA ALA A 218 12.98 3.70 17.99
C ALA A 218 13.16 2.67 16.87
N LEU A 219 12.74 2.94 15.62
CA LEU A 219 12.96 2.05 14.47
C LEU A 219 14.45 1.86 14.14
N GLY A 220 15.32 2.85 14.43
CA GLY A 220 16.76 2.78 14.20
C GLY A 220 17.20 2.81 12.73
N CYS A 221 16.29 3.09 11.79
CA CYS A 221 16.58 3.23 10.35
C CYS A 221 16.58 4.70 9.87
N TYR A 222 16.57 5.62 10.79
CA TYR A 222 16.73 7.06 10.57
C TYR A 222 17.92 7.56 11.40
N ASP A 223 18.82 8.30 10.80
CA ASP A 223 19.94 8.94 11.50
C ASP A 223 19.44 10.05 12.43
N GLU A 224 18.40 10.77 11.99
CA GLU A 224 17.73 11.82 12.75
C GLU A 224 16.21 11.73 12.55
N VAL A 225 15.45 12.07 13.59
CA VAL A 225 13.99 12.21 13.52
C VAL A 225 13.58 13.55 14.08
N VAL A 226 12.83 14.33 13.29
CA VAL A 226 12.29 15.62 13.68
C VAL A 226 10.76 15.65 13.57
N THR A 227 10.13 16.57 14.27
CA THR A 227 8.68 16.78 14.10
C THR A 227 8.39 17.68 12.90
N TYR A 228 7.12 17.71 12.46
CA TYR A 228 6.70 18.62 11.37
C TYR A 228 6.96 20.10 11.72
N ASP A 229 6.90 20.45 13.00
CA ASP A 229 7.10 21.82 13.47
C ASP A 229 8.59 22.19 13.54
N ASP A 230 9.48 21.21 13.61
CA ASP A 230 10.92 21.38 13.81
C ASP A 230 11.74 21.29 12.51
N VAL A 231 11.10 21.22 11.34
CA VAL A 231 11.80 21.16 10.03
C VAL A 231 12.82 22.30 9.87
N ALA A 232 12.52 23.49 10.40
CA ALA A 232 13.41 24.63 10.35
C ALA A 232 14.67 24.48 11.24
N ALA A 233 14.69 23.53 12.16
CA ALA A 233 15.86 23.24 12.99
C ALA A 233 16.93 22.41 12.28
N ILE A 234 16.57 21.73 11.18
CA ILE A 234 17.53 20.96 10.39
C ILE A 234 18.51 21.93 9.74
N PRO A 235 19.84 21.79 9.99
CA PRO A 235 20.81 22.76 9.47
C PRO A 235 20.79 22.80 7.93
N PRO A 236 20.66 24.00 7.32
CA PRO A 236 20.85 24.18 5.88
C PRO A 236 22.35 24.08 5.55
N GLY A 237 22.71 24.11 4.27
CA GLY A 237 24.11 24.25 3.82
C GLY A 237 24.65 23.06 3.04
N THR A 238 23.95 21.93 2.99
CA THR A 238 24.31 20.78 2.16
C THR A 238 23.14 20.37 1.25
N PRO A 239 23.44 19.89 0.04
CA PRO A 239 22.38 19.38 -0.87
C PRO A 239 21.56 18.28 -0.21
N ILE A 240 20.24 18.38 -0.39
CA ILE A 240 19.26 17.46 0.20
C ILE A 240 18.20 17.09 -0.85
N VAL A 241 17.64 15.91 -0.73
CA VAL A 241 16.43 15.48 -1.48
C VAL A 241 15.29 15.23 -0.51
N SER A 242 14.06 15.29 -1.00
CA SER A 242 12.89 14.94 -0.19
C SER A 242 11.99 13.92 -0.85
N ILE A 243 11.32 13.12 -0.02
CA ILE A 243 10.30 12.19 -0.44
C ILE A 243 9.05 12.34 0.45
N ASP A 244 7.91 12.65 -0.18
CA ASP A 244 6.61 12.80 0.51
C ASP A 244 5.73 11.57 0.29
N MET A 245 5.49 10.83 1.38
CA MET A 245 4.69 9.59 1.35
C MET A 245 3.19 9.85 1.51
N ALA A 246 2.79 11.01 2.03
CA ALA A 246 1.44 11.24 2.49
C ALA A 246 0.70 12.41 1.84
N GLY A 247 1.41 13.27 1.13
CA GLY A 247 0.82 14.43 0.46
C GLY A 247 0.39 15.54 1.44
N ASN A 248 1.15 15.78 2.51
CA ASN A 248 0.89 16.88 3.44
C ASN A 248 1.44 18.19 2.85
N GLY A 249 0.60 18.94 2.14
CA GLY A 249 0.98 20.17 1.45
C GLY A 249 1.65 21.23 2.35
N PRO A 250 1.12 21.56 3.54
CA PRO A 250 1.77 22.48 4.49
C PRO A 250 3.18 22.07 4.88
N VAL A 251 3.41 20.79 5.21
CA VAL A 251 4.76 20.28 5.55
C VAL A 251 5.68 20.33 4.35
N LEU A 252 5.19 19.93 3.17
CA LEU A 252 5.97 20.01 1.93
C LEU A 252 6.37 21.46 1.62
N ALA A 253 5.46 22.43 1.79
CA ALA A 253 5.73 23.84 1.60
C ALA A 253 6.79 24.37 2.59
N SER A 254 6.74 23.93 3.85
CA SER A 254 7.75 24.26 4.88
C SER A 254 9.14 23.74 4.48
N VAL A 255 9.24 22.50 4.00
CA VAL A 255 10.49 21.91 3.51
C VAL A 255 11.05 22.73 2.33
N HIS A 256 10.22 23.04 1.35
CA HIS A 256 10.64 23.84 0.19
C HIS A 256 11.07 25.26 0.58
N ALA A 257 10.34 25.90 1.49
CA ALA A 257 10.68 27.24 1.97
C ALA A 257 12.01 27.26 2.75
N HIS A 258 12.28 26.21 3.55
CA HIS A 258 13.48 26.12 4.36
C HIS A 258 14.74 25.82 3.54
N PHE A 259 14.68 24.86 2.63
CA PHE A 259 15.86 24.40 1.87
C PHE A 259 16.06 25.14 0.54
N GLY A 260 15.00 25.66 -0.08
CA GLY A 260 15.10 26.41 -1.33
C GLY A 260 15.94 25.69 -2.39
N ASP A 261 17.00 26.34 -2.86
CA ASP A 261 17.90 25.81 -3.91
C ASP A 261 18.79 24.64 -3.44
N GLN A 262 18.86 24.38 -2.14
CA GLN A 262 19.57 23.19 -1.60
C GLN A 262 18.77 21.90 -1.80
N LEU A 263 17.45 22.00 -1.99
CA LEU A 263 16.61 20.87 -2.34
C LEU A 263 16.83 20.49 -3.80
N GLN A 264 17.54 19.40 -4.05
CA GLN A 264 17.93 18.99 -5.39
C GLN A 264 16.82 18.21 -6.12
N HIS A 265 16.00 17.50 -5.36
CA HIS A 265 14.83 16.76 -5.90
C HIS A 265 13.75 16.67 -4.83
N SER A 266 12.49 16.76 -5.27
CA SER A 266 11.32 16.58 -4.42
C SER A 266 10.42 15.51 -5.06
N MET A 267 10.29 14.36 -4.39
CA MET A 267 9.47 13.24 -4.86
C MET A 267 8.16 13.18 -4.08
N ALA A 268 7.04 12.94 -4.77
CA ALA A 268 5.74 12.69 -4.16
C ALA A 268 5.25 11.29 -4.54
N ILE A 269 4.85 10.47 -3.55
CA ILE A 269 4.35 9.10 -3.76
C ILE A 269 2.86 9.01 -3.46
N GLY A 270 2.47 9.33 -2.24
CA GLY A 270 1.15 9.07 -1.72
C GLY A 270 0.33 10.33 -1.43
N ARG A 271 -0.92 10.09 -0.98
CA ARG A 271 -1.85 11.11 -0.53
C ARG A 271 -2.69 10.59 0.64
N SER A 272 -2.04 10.16 1.72
CA SER A 272 -2.75 9.67 2.90
C SER A 272 -3.29 10.79 3.81
N HIS A 273 -2.76 12.03 3.68
CA HIS A 273 -3.33 13.22 4.32
C HIS A 273 -4.39 13.85 3.40
N HIS A 274 -5.51 13.16 3.23
CA HIS A 274 -6.58 13.55 2.29
C HIS A 274 -7.29 14.87 2.67
N GLU A 275 -7.19 15.32 3.91
CA GLU A 275 -7.73 16.59 4.38
C GLU A 275 -6.78 17.78 4.15
N ALA A 276 -5.48 17.52 3.92
CA ALA A 276 -4.51 18.57 3.68
C ALA A 276 -4.49 19.01 2.20
N PRO A 277 -4.30 20.31 1.89
CA PRO A 277 -4.10 20.78 0.53
C PRO A 277 -2.90 20.08 -0.10
N SER A 278 -3.10 19.41 -1.25
CA SER A 278 -2.06 18.60 -1.89
C SER A 278 -1.19 19.37 -2.88
N ARG A 279 -1.54 20.63 -3.17
CA ARG A 279 -0.79 21.49 -4.09
C ARG A 279 -0.67 22.88 -3.51
N VAL A 280 0.56 23.26 -3.21
CA VAL A 280 0.93 24.65 -2.91
C VAL A 280 1.64 25.16 -4.16
N SER A 281 1.09 26.17 -4.81
CA SER A 281 1.74 26.84 -5.96
C SER A 281 2.81 27.82 -5.47
N GLY A 282 3.89 27.96 -6.23
CA GLY A 282 4.92 28.96 -5.95
C GLY A 282 5.92 28.57 -4.86
N MET A 283 6.08 27.29 -4.56
CA MET A 283 7.15 26.82 -3.66
C MET A 283 8.52 27.04 -4.31
N PRO A 284 9.54 27.50 -3.53
CA PRO A 284 10.92 27.60 -4.00
C PRO A 284 11.52 26.21 -4.25
N GLY A 285 12.62 26.14 -5.02
CA GLY A 285 13.30 24.90 -5.34
C GLY A 285 12.60 24.07 -6.44
N PRO A 286 12.92 22.76 -6.57
CA PRO A 286 12.44 21.92 -7.63
C PRO A 286 10.94 21.62 -7.48
N LYS A 287 10.23 21.51 -8.62
CA LYS A 287 8.82 21.10 -8.59
C LYS A 287 8.72 19.64 -8.12
N PRO A 288 7.76 19.32 -7.21
CA PRO A 288 7.52 17.94 -6.81
C PRO A 288 7.18 17.05 -8.01
N VAL A 289 7.88 15.91 -8.13
CA VAL A 289 7.70 14.92 -9.19
C VAL A 289 6.94 13.73 -8.62
N PHE A 290 5.82 13.38 -9.27
CA PHE A 290 5.07 12.18 -8.88
C PHE A 290 5.82 10.91 -9.29
N PHE A 291 6.08 10.05 -8.32
CA PHE A 291 6.71 8.75 -8.55
C PHE A 291 5.66 7.68 -8.82
N PHE A 292 5.79 7.01 -9.96
CA PHE A 292 4.93 5.88 -10.33
C PHE A 292 5.77 4.59 -10.35
N ALA A 293 5.65 3.80 -9.29
CA ALA A 293 6.45 2.58 -9.08
C ALA A 293 6.49 1.60 -10.27
N PRO A 294 5.40 1.36 -11.04
CA PRO A 294 5.46 0.48 -12.22
C PRO A 294 6.46 0.92 -13.29
N THR A 295 6.76 2.22 -13.41
CA THR A 295 7.79 2.71 -14.35
C THR A 295 9.19 2.23 -13.93
N GLN A 296 9.50 2.29 -12.65
CA GLN A 296 10.78 1.82 -12.11
C GLN A 296 10.88 0.28 -12.20
N VAL A 297 9.78 -0.45 -11.96
CA VAL A 297 9.72 -1.91 -12.20
C VAL A 297 10.14 -2.23 -13.64
N LYS A 298 9.50 -1.57 -14.62
CA LYS A 298 9.78 -1.78 -16.04
C LYS A 298 11.27 -1.53 -16.35
N LYS A 299 11.83 -0.43 -15.83
CA LYS A 299 13.25 -0.11 -15.99
C LYS A 299 14.13 -1.22 -15.42
N ARG A 300 13.90 -1.64 -14.18
CA ARG A 300 14.74 -2.64 -13.51
C ARG A 300 14.60 -4.04 -14.10
N VAL A 301 13.43 -4.40 -14.64
CA VAL A 301 13.28 -5.63 -15.42
C VAL A 301 14.11 -5.58 -16.72
N GLN A 302 14.23 -4.41 -17.34
CA GLN A 302 15.12 -4.22 -18.50
C GLN A 302 16.61 -4.29 -18.11
N ASP A 303 17.02 -3.64 -17.00
CA ASP A 303 18.42 -3.56 -16.56
C ASP A 303 18.94 -4.90 -16.01
N TRP A 304 18.13 -5.63 -15.24
CA TRP A 304 18.55 -6.82 -14.49
C TRP A 304 17.99 -8.14 -15.04
N GLY A 305 17.10 -8.07 -16.01
CA GLY A 305 16.26 -9.19 -16.44
C GLY A 305 15.16 -9.53 -15.42
N PRO A 306 14.09 -10.25 -15.85
CA PRO A 306 12.98 -10.62 -14.96
C PRO A 306 13.44 -11.41 -13.73
N ARG A 307 14.36 -12.37 -13.93
CA ARG A 307 14.88 -13.20 -12.83
C ARG A 307 15.73 -12.38 -11.84
N GLY A 308 16.64 -11.54 -12.35
CA GLY A 308 17.47 -10.70 -11.49
C GLY A 308 16.70 -9.66 -10.71
N TYR A 309 15.60 -9.13 -11.29
CA TYR A 309 14.65 -8.28 -10.57
C TYR A 309 13.96 -9.07 -9.43
N GLN A 310 13.43 -10.25 -9.74
CA GLN A 310 12.72 -11.09 -8.77
C GLN A 310 13.61 -11.51 -7.59
N GLU A 311 14.85 -11.92 -7.84
CA GLU A 311 15.80 -12.29 -6.79
C GLU A 311 16.09 -11.13 -5.83
N ARG A 312 16.21 -9.89 -6.34
CA ARG A 312 16.39 -8.70 -5.52
C ARG A 312 15.14 -8.35 -4.70
N VAL A 313 13.96 -8.45 -5.30
CA VAL A 313 12.70 -8.26 -4.60
C VAL A 313 12.55 -9.27 -3.46
N VAL A 314 12.79 -10.55 -3.72
CA VAL A 314 12.72 -11.60 -2.69
C VAL A 314 13.65 -11.29 -1.53
N LYS A 315 14.92 -10.99 -1.81
CA LYS A 315 15.92 -10.67 -0.78
C LYS A 315 15.49 -9.45 0.07
N ALA A 316 15.11 -8.36 -0.59
CA ALA A 316 14.78 -7.11 0.09
C ALA A 316 13.50 -7.24 0.94
N LEU A 317 12.43 -7.81 0.37
CA LEU A 317 11.15 -7.95 1.08
C LEU A 317 11.26 -8.96 2.23
N SER A 318 11.94 -10.10 2.04
CA SER A 318 12.11 -11.08 3.12
C SER A 318 12.87 -10.52 4.31
N GLY A 319 13.92 -9.73 4.07
CA GLY A 319 14.65 -9.03 5.12
C GLY A 319 13.79 -8.03 5.87
N PHE A 320 13.02 -7.21 5.14
CA PHE A 320 12.11 -6.23 5.72
C PHE A 320 10.98 -6.88 6.53
N VAL A 321 10.37 -7.95 6.01
CA VAL A 321 9.30 -8.69 6.72
C VAL A 321 9.85 -9.32 8.00
N ALA A 322 11.04 -9.90 7.96
CA ALA A 322 11.68 -10.45 9.16
C ALA A 322 11.92 -9.36 10.22
N TRP A 323 12.52 -8.23 9.82
CA TRP A 323 12.75 -7.09 10.71
C TRP A 323 11.45 -6.48 11.24
N SER A 324 10.36 -6.53 10.48
CA SER A 324 9.07 -6.00 10.92
C SER A 324 8.52 -6.67 12.18
N SER A 325 9.01 -7.87 12.54
CA SER A 325 8.63 -8.56 13.78
C SER A 325 9.02 -7.78 15.05
N GLU A 326 10.00 -6.90 14.96
CA GLU A 326 10.50 -6.10 16.07
C GLU A 326 9.59 -4.90 16.39
N TRP A 327 8.82 -4.40 15.40
CA TRP A 327 8.06 -3.16 15.57
C TRP A 327 6.59 -3.24 15.14
N LEU A 328 6.19 -4.19 14.25
CA LEU A 328 4.82 -4.28 13.75
C LEU A 328 4.00 -5.29 14.56
N HIS A 329 2.93 -4.83 15.17
CA HIS A 329 1.96 -5.64 15.90
C HIS A 329 0.70 -5.86 15.07
N VAL A 330 0.46 -7.10 14.66
CA VAL A 330 -0.71 -7.46 13.86
C VAL A 330 -1.94 -7.64 14.76
N ARG A 331 -3.02 -6.92 14.45
CA ARG A 331 -4.32 -7.04 15.10
C ARG A 331 -5.32 -7.69 14.17
N GLN A 332 -5.97 -8.75 14.64
CA GLN A 332 -7.03 -9.46 13.93
C GLN A 332 -8.39 -8.87 14.29
N SER A 333 -9.22 -8.57 13.28
CA SER A 333 -10.62 -8.19 13.44
C SER A 333 -11.50 -9.18 12.70
N ARG A 334 -12.50 -9.77 13.39
CA ARG A 334 -13.38 -10.79 12.83
C ARG A 334 -14.83 -10.36 12.89
N GLY A 335 -15.60 -10.68 11.85
CA GLY A 335 -16.98 -10.32 11.68
C GLY A 335 -17.20 -8.88 11.17
N ALA A 336 -18.38 -8.64 10.64
CA ALA A 336 -18.73 -7.37 9.99
C ALA A 336 -18.71 -6.15 10.94
N VAL A 337 -19.07 -6.35 12.21
CA VAL A 337 -19.06 -5.27 13.22
C VAL A 337 -17.63 -4.82 13.51
N ALA A 338 -16.73 -5.76 13.73
CA ALA A 338 -15.31 -5.45 13.96
C ALA A 338 -14.67 -4.84 12.72
N ALA A 339 -14.98 -5.32 11.52
CA ALA A 339 -14.52 -4.75 10.26
C ALA A 339 -14.92 -3.29 10.10
N LYS A 340 -16.18 -2.95 10.41
CA LYS A 340 -16.67 -1.57 10.40
C LYS A 340 -15.94 -0.68 11.41
N ALA A 341 -15.73 -1.17 12.63
CA ALA A 341 -14.99 -0.43 13.66
C ALA A 341 -13.54 -0.18 13.24
N THR A 342 -12.86 -1.20 12.69
CA THR A 342 -11.49 -1.08 12.17
C THR A 342 -11.41 -0.08 11.02
N TRP A 343 -12.34 -0.11 10.07
CA TRP A 343 -12.40 0.90 9.01
C TRP A 343 -12.51 2.32 9.58
N SER A 344 -13.41 2.55 10.56
CA SER A 344 -13.57 3.86 11.20
C SER A 344 -12.29 4.33 11.90
N GLU A 345 -11.54 3.43 12.54
CA GLU A 345 -10.27 3.73 13.21
C GLU A 345 -9.19 4.13 12.20
N VAL A 346 -9.04 3.34 11.13
CA VAL A 346 -8.06 3.58 10.06
C VAL A 346 -8.39 4.86 9.29
N HIS A 347 -9.65 5.06 8.91
CA HIS A 347 -10.13 6.26 8.20
C HIS A 347 -9.89 7.54 9.01
N ALA A 348 -10.12 7.49 10.30
CA ALA A 348 -9.90 8.64 11.20
C ALA A 348 -8.42 8.90 11.54
N GLY A 349 -7.48 8.13 10.98
CA GLY A 349 -6.04 8.29 11.26
C GLY A 349 -5.66 8.04 12.72
N ARG A 350 -6.45 7.26 13.47
CA ARG A 350 -6.21 7.00 14.90
C ARG A 350 -5.38 5.76 15.19
N VAL A 351 -5.05 4.99 14.16
CA VAL A 351 -4.21 3.79 14.28
C VAL A 351 -2.78 4.21 14.60
N ALA A 352 -2.21 3.63 15.65
CA ALA A 352 -0.80 3.80 15.98
C ALA A 352 0.08 3.18 14.87
N PRO A 353 1.23 3.78 14.53
CA PRO A 353 2.03 3.37 13.37
C PRO A 353 2.56 1.94 13.46
N GLU A 354 2.79 1.43 14.68
CA GLU A 354 3.20 0.05 14.95
C GLU A 354 2.07 -0.98 14.74
N ILE A 355 0.82 -0.54 14.54
CA ILE A 355 -0.30 -1.47 14.37
C ILE A 355 -0.56 -1.77 12.89
N GLY A 356 -0.77 -3.04 12.58
CA GLY A 356 -1.29 -3.54 11.31
C GLY A 356 -2.61 -4.27 11.51
N HIS A 357 -3.67 -3.87 10.81
CA HIS A 357 -4.97 -4.52 10.91
C HIS A 357 -5.17 -5.55 9.82
N MET A 358 -5.45 -6.80 10.22
CA MET A 358 -5.98 -7.84 9.34
C MET A 358 -7.45 -8.04 9.66
N VAL A 359 -8.29 -7.99 8.64
CA VAL A 359 -9.75 -8.02 8.78
C VAL A 359 -10.33 -9.20 8.04
N SER A 360 -11.20 -9.94 8.69
CA SER A 360 -12.03 -11.00 8.12
C SER A 360 -13.51 -10.65 8.34
N LEU A 361 -14.36 -10.85 7.31
CA LEU A 361 -15.82 -10.73 7.47
C LEU A 361 -16.44 -12.02 8.03
N TRP A 362 -15.64 -13.04 8.28
CA TRP A 362 -16.03 -14.26 8.99
C TRP A 362 -15.94 -14.05 10.50
N ASP A 363 -16.90 -14.66 11.23
CA ASP A 363 -16.92 -14.65 12.69
C ASP A 363 -15.87 -15.58 13.29
#